data_6e80fc224ca074082630d834e0f07609
#
_entry.id   6e80fc224ca074082630d834e0f07609
#
_cell.length_a   1.000
_cell.length_b   1.000
_cell.length_c   1.000
_cell.angle_alpha   90.00
_cell.angle_beta   90.00
_cell.angle_gamma   90.00
#
_symmetry.space_group_name_H-M   'P 1'
#
loop_
_entity.id
_entity.type
_entity.pdbx_description
1 polymer ?
#
loop_
_entity_poly.entity_id
_entity_poly.type
_entity_poly.pdbx_seq_one_letter_code
_entity_poly.pdbx_strand_id
1 'polypeptide(L)'
;QSIGEPGTQLTMRTFHTGGIANAEDITQGLPRVEELFEARRPKGAAIISEIEGKVRFEEIKRSRTVVVTNSEDERSYMIPFNYRLKVSEGDYVEKGQPLTEGSINPKDVLAILGEQAVRNYLITEVQKVYRLQGVDTNDKHIEVIVRQMMKNVRVEDAGDTDLLPGTMVDRADVREANRKIAARIAAGEEGLRPAKVEPVLLGITKASLATESFLSAASFQETTRVLTEAAIKGKVDPLVGLKENVIIGKLIPAGTGMNCYRNVHVVPTQPQGTMAAALEDALSDRS
;
A
#
# COMPACT_ATOMS: atom_id res chain seq x y z
N GLN A 1 -2.24 -7.93 9.54
CA GLN A 1 -1.84 -8.88 8.49
C GLN A 1 -1.39 -10.23 9.03
N SER A 2 -0.67 -10.28 10.16
CA SER A 2 -0.30 -11.55 10.84
C SER A 2 -1.49 -12.27 11.48
N ILE A 3 -2.56 -11.57 11.77
CA ILE A 3 -3.84 -12.16 12.23
C ILE A 3 -4.69 -12.60 11.03
N GLY A 4 -4.72 -11.81 9.97
CA GLY A 4 -5.50 -12.06 8.78
C GLY A 4 -4.93 -13.10 7.82
N GLU A 5 -3.62 -13.35 7.85
CA GLU A 5 -2.99 -14.30 6.95
C GLU A 5 -3.53 -15.73 7.10
N PRO A 6 -3.61 -16.32 8.31
CA PRO A 6 -4.23 -17.64 8.47
C PRO A 6 -5.73 -17.63 8.15
N GLY A 7 -6.44 -16.55 8.47
CA GLY A 7 -7.85 -16.40 8.14
C GLY A 7 -8.11 -16.42 6.64
N THR A 8 -7.26 -15.76 5.85
CA THR A 8 -7.34 -15.74 4.39
C THR A 8 -7.12 -17.14 3.80
N GLN A 9 -6.17 -17.91 4.31
CA GLN A 9 -5.94 -19.30 3.88
C GLN A 9 -7.14 -20.20 4.18
N LEU A 10 -7.77 -20.06 5.33
CA LEU A 10 -8.96 -20.81 5.72
C LEU A 10 -10.17 -20.42 4.87
N THR A 11 -10.34 -19.15 4.56
CA THR A 11 -11.49 -18.64 3.78
C THR A 11 -11.38 -19.00 2.30
N MET A 12 -10.17 -19.01 1.73
CA MET A 12 -9.94 -19.43 0.34
C MET A 12 -10.33 -20.88 0.07
N ARG A 13 -10.37 -21.74 1.10
CA ARG A 13 -10.84 -23.12 0.98
C ARG A 13 -12.35 -23.29 1.02
N THR A 14 -13.10 -22.31 1.52
CA THR A 14 -14.57 -22.39 1.70
C THR A 14 -15.37 -21.81 0.55
N PHE A 15 -14.76 -21.06 -0.38
CA PHE A 15 -15.44 -20.52 -1.56
C PHE A 15 -15.63 -21.53 -2.71
N HIS A 16 -15.53 -22.82 -2.43
CA HIS A 16 -15.85 -23.91 -3.36
C HIS A 16 -17.33 -24.24 -3.45
N THR A 17 -18.22 -23.33 -3.12
CA THR A 17 -19.65 -23.62 -3.13
C THR A 17 -20.29 -23.34 -4.49
N GLY A 18 -20.53 -24.46 -5.23
CA GLY A 18 -21.81 -24.70 -5.87
C GLY A 18 -22.25 -23.73 -6.98
N GLY A 19 -21.41 -23.49 -7.94
CA GLY A 19 -21.84 -23.06 -9.26
C GLY A 19 -21.01 -23.80 -10.30
N ILE A 20 -21.57 -24.10 -11.44
CA ILE A 20 -20.84 -24.63 -12.60
C ILE A 20 -19.84 -23.56 -12.99
N ALA A 21 -18.64 -23.59 -12.37
CA ALA A 21 -17.58 -22.64 -12.65
C ALA A 21 -16.98 -23.03 -14.01
N ASN A 22 -17.12 -22.18 -15.00
CA ASN A 22 -16.31 -22.23 -16.19
C ASN A 22 -14.85 -22.08 -15.78
N ALA A 23 -13.95 -22.77 -16.48
CA ALA A 23 -12.50 -22.71 -16.18
C ALA A 23 -11.93 -21.27 -16.18
N GLU A 24 -12.57 -20.35 -16.87
CA GLU A 24 -12.27 -18.92 -16.88
C GLU A 24 -12.69 -18.21 -15.59
N ASP A 25 -13.78 -18.63 -14.94
CA ASP A 25 -14.26 -18.03 -13.70
C ASP A 25 -13.36 -18.34 -12.48
N ILE A 26 -12.69 -19.50 -12.50
CA ILE A 26 -11.77 -19.90 -11.41
C ILE A 26 -10.53 -18.99 -11.37
N THR A 27 -10.10 -18.49 -12.51
CA THR A 27 -8.96 -17.56 -12.59
C THR A 27 -9.34 -16.10 -12.35
N GLN A 28 -10.63 -15.79 -12.40
CA GLN A 28 -11.15 -14.41 -12.21
C GLN A 28 -11.67 -14.13 -10.80
N GLY A 29 -11.69 -15.10 -9.91
CA GLY A 29 -12.16 -14.96 -8.54
C GLY A 29 -11.08 -14.47 -7.56
N LEU A 30 -11.05 -15.09 -6.36
CA LEU A 30 -10.08 -14.76 -5.30
C LEU A 30 -8.61 -14.79 -5.72
N PRO A 31 -8.15 -15.71 -6.61
CA PRO A 31 -6.77 -15.65 -7.11
C PRO A 31 -6.43 -14.34 -7.82
N ARG A 32 -7.40 -13.71 -8.49
CA ARG A 32 -7.20 -12.40 -9.11
C ARG A 32 -7.04 -11.30 -8.07
N VAL A 33 -7.79 -11.35 -6.98
CA VAL A 33 -7.63 -10.40 -5.87
C VAL A 33 -6.25 -10.53 -5.23
N GLU A 34 -5.79 -11.77 -5.00
CA GLU A 34 -4.42 -12.02 -4.51
C GLU A 34 -3.36 -11.46 -5.46
N GLU A 35 -3.51 -11.70 -6.77
CA GLU A 35 -2.60 -11.20 -7.79
C GLU A 35 -2.52 -9.67 -7.78
N LEU A 36 -3.67 -8.99 -7.66
CA LEU A 36 -3.75 -7.53 -7.59
C LEU A 36 -3.09 -6.98 -6.32
N PHE A 37 -3.37 -7.56 -5.16
CA PHE A 37 -2.79 -7.12 -3.90
C PHE A 37 -1.31 -7.46 -3.75
N GLU A 38 -0.83 -8.52 -4.38
CA GLU A 38 0.61 -8.82 -4.44
C GLU A 38 1.33 -8.07 -5.57
N ALA A 39 0.60 -7.26 -6.36
CA ALA A 39 1.12 -6.53 -7.51
C ALA A 39 1.97 -7.43 -8.43
N ARG A 40 1.51 -8.69 -8.63
CA ARG A 40 2.15 -9.65 -9.53
C ARG A 40 1.81 -9.29 -10.97
N ARG A 41 2.74 -9.62 -11.87
CA ARG A 41 2.46 -9.51 -13.30
C ARG A 41 1.49 -10.61 -13.71
N PRO A 42 0.32 -10.29 -14.29
CA PRO A 42 -0.65 -11.28 -14.71
C PRO A 42 -0.09 -12.22 -15.79
N LYS A 43 -0.56 -13.46 -15.76
CA LYS A 43 -0.32 -14.39 -16.87
C LYS A 43 -1.13 -13.89 -18.07
N GLY A 44 -0.47 -13.59 -19.19
CA GLY A 44 -1.15 -12.98 -20.33
C GLY A 44 -1.47 -11.49 -20.08
N ALA A 45 -0.52 -10.74 -19.55
CA ALA A 45 -0.68 -9.31 -19.33
C ALA A 45 -0.98 -8.59 -20.65
N ALA A 46 -2.00 -7.72 -20.64
CA ALA A 46 -2.29 -6.84 -21.75
C ALA A 46 -1.11 -5.88 -21.98
N ILE A 47 -0.79 -5.65 -23.23
CA ILE A 47 0.14 -4.61 -23.64
C ILE A 47 -0.65 -3.31 -23.70
N ILE A 48 -0.16 -2.28 -23.03
CA ILE A 48 -0.80 -0.95 -22.95
C ILE A 48 0.04 0.08 -23.69
N SER A 49 -0.63 1.09 -24.26
CA SER A 49 0.06 2.17 -24.96
C SER A 49 0.72 3.14 -23.97
N GLU A 50 1.99 3.48 -24.20
CA GLU A 50 2.71 4.50 -23.41
C GLU A 50 2.38 5.92 -23.85
N ILE A 51 1.99 6.08 -25.12
CA ILE A 51 1.64 7.35 -25.73
C ILE A 51 0.23 7.32 -26.30
N GLU A 52 -0.37 8.46 -26.48
CA GLU A 52 -1.60 8.61 -27.26
C GLU A 52 -1.28 8.78 -28.73
N GLY A 53 -2.11 8.28 -29.63
CA GLY A 53 -1.90 8.45 -31.05
C GLY A 53 -2.72 7.51 -31.93
N LYS A 54 -2.44 7.54 -33.21
CA LYS A 54 -3.06 6.65 -34.20
C LYS A 54 -2.31 5.33 -34.30
N VAL A 55 -3.07 4.25 -34.36
CA VAL A 55 -2.56 2.89 -34.50
C VAL A 55 -2.28 2.59 -35.96
N ARG A 56 -1.10 2.01 -36.21
CA ARG A 56 -0.68 1.45 -37.48
C ARG A 56 -0.14 0.04 -37.28
N PHE A 57 -0.43 -0.88 -38.16
CA PHE A 57 0.09 -2.23 -38.08
C PHE A 57 1.24 -2.43 -39.06
N GLU A 58 2.31 -3.04 -38.55
CA GLU A 58 3.43 -3.52 -39.36
C GLU A 58 3.62 -5.01 -39.09
N GLU A 59 3.63 -5.80 -40.15
CA GLU A 59 3.89 -7.24 -40.05
C GLU A 59 5.37 -7.54 -40.31
N ILE A 60 6.06 -8.04 -39.30
CA ILE A 60 7.45 -8.48 -39.38
C ILE A 60 7.51 -9.98 -39.08
N LYS A 61 7.70 -10.77 -40.17
CA LYS A 61 7.99 -12.23 -40.26
C LYS A 61 7.30 -13.21 -39.28
N ARG A 62 7.10 -12.94 -38.00
CA ARG A 62 6.47 -13.84 -37.00
C ARG A 62 5.84 -13.10 -35.83
N SER A 63 5.80 -11.79 -35.87
CA SER A 63 5.16 -10.93 -34.86
C SER A 63 4.43 -9.81 -35.57
N ARG A 64 3.30 -9.42 -35.01
CA ARG A 64 2.61 -8.19 -35.38
C ARG A 64 3.20 -7.06 -34.55
N THR A 65 3.64 -6.01 -35.21
CA THR A 65 4.10 -4.80 -34.53
C THR A 65 2.99 -3.78 -34.66
N VAL A 66 2.53 -3.31 -33.51
CA VAL A 66 1.59 -2.20 -33.42
C VAL A 66 2.41 -0.95 -33.19
N VAL A 67 2.32 -0.02 -34.11
CA VAL A 67 2.98 1.28 -34.01
C VAL A 67 1.93 2.32 -33.66
N VAL A 68 2.17 3.03 -32.61
CA VAL A 68 1.35 4.17 -32.18
C VAL A 68 2.14 5.43 -32.47
N THR A 69 1.58 6.30 -33.31
CA THR A 69 2.24 7.53 -33.76
C THR A 69 1.44 8.74 -33.31
N ASN A 70 2.10 9.65 -32.65
CA ASN A 70 1.61 10.99 -32.32
C ASN A 70 2.45 12.04 -33.07
N SER A 71 2.10 13.31 -32.95
CA SER A 71 2.83 14.43 -33.57
C SER A 71 4.29 14.58 -33.11
N GLU A 72 4.61 14.07 -31.91
CA GLU A 72 5.92 14.24 -31.28
C GLU A 72 6.72 12.93 -31.14
N ASP A 73 6.04 11.80 -30.93
CA ASP A 73 6.66 10.52 -30.62
C ASP A 73 6.06 9.36 -31.44
N GLU A 74 6.87 8.35 -31.68
CA GLU A 74 6.47 7.09 -32.25
C GLU A 74 6.93 5.92 -31.37
N ARG A 75 6.01 5.01 -31.03
CA ARG A 75 6.32 3.81 -30.23
C ARG A 75 5.83 2.56 -30.92
N SER A 76 6.72 1.57 -31.00
CA SER A 76 6.44 0.28 -31.59
C SER A 76 6.31 -0.80 -30.51
N TYR A 77 5.21 -1.55 -30.57
CA TYR A 77 4.90 -2.64 -29.62
C TYR A 77 4.88 -3.96 -30.38
N MET A 78 5.81 -4.84 -30.08
CA MET A 78 5.87 -6.17 -30.66
C MET A 78 4.87 -7.09 -29.97
N ILE A 79 3.85 -7.54 -30.68
CA ILE A 79 2.77 -8.38 -30.16
C ILE A 79 2.89 -9.78 -30.76
N PRO A 80 3.08 -10.83 -29.91
CA PRO A 80 3.06 -12.21 -30.36
C PRO A 80 1.71 -12.60 -30.98
N PHE A 81 1.68 -13.50 -31.94
CA PHE A 81 0.45 -13.89 -32.64
C PHE A 81 -0.64 -14.54 -31.75
N ASN A 82 -0.25 -15.08 -30.62
CA ASN A 82 -1.17 -15.67 -29.64
C ASN A 82 -2.00 -14.64 -28.85
N TYR A 83 -1.70 -13.35 -28.99
CA TYR A 83 -2.48 -12.29 -28.36
C TYR A 83 -3.57 -11.77 -29.30
N ARG A 84 -4.77 -11.60 -28.78
CA ARG A 84 -5.86 -10.94 -29.51
C ARG A 84 -5.69 -9.43 -29.41
N LEU A 85 -5.78 -8.77 -30.55
CA LEU A 85 -5.77 -7.31 -30.60
C LEU A 85 -7.14 -6.76 -30.20
N LYS A 86 -7.14 -5.68 -29.45
CA LYS A 86 -8.33 -4.94 -29.03
C LYS A 86 -8.55 -3.68 -29.88
N VAL A 87 -7.56 -3.32 -30.69
CA VAL A 87 -7.53 -2.13 -31.53
C VAL A 87 -7.47 -2.52 -33.00
N SER A 88 -8.00 -1.66 -33.87
CA SER A 88 -7.98 -1.81 -35.32
C SER A 88 -7.01 -0.80 -35.94
N GLU A 89 -6.63 -1.05 -37.22
CA GLU A 89 -5.77 -0.12 -37.94
C GLU A 89 -6.47 1.23 -38.14
N GLY A 90 -5.78 2.31 -37.77
CA GLY A 90 -6.28 3.67 -37.89
C GLY A 90 -7.04 4.16 -36.65
N ASP A 91 -7.28 3.30 -35.64
CA ASP A 91 -7.91 3.70 -34.41
C ASP A 91 -7.03 4.71 -33.65
N TYR A 92 -7.67 5.63 -32.94
CA TYR A 92 -6.98 6.52 -31.99
C TYR A 92 -7.01 5.89 -30.61
N VAL A 93 -5.84 5.72 -30.02
CA VAL A 93 -5.68 5.18 -28.66
C VAL A 93 -5.20 6.27 -27.71
N GLU A 94 -5.73 6.23 -26.50
CA GLU A 94 -5.31 7.10 -25.42
C GLU A 94 -4.11 6.50 -24.67
N LYS A 95 -3.37 7.35 -23.98
CA LYS A 95 -2.28 6.91 -23.09
C LYS A 95 -2.81 5.95 -22.01
N GLY A 96 -2.20 4.76 -21.92
CA GLY A 96 -2.62 3.72 -20.97
C GLY A 96 -3.74 2.81 -21.45
N GLN A 97 -4.23 2.99 -22.69
CA GLN A 97 -5.25 2.11 -23.26
C GLN A 97 -4.66 0.75 -23.64
N PRO A 98 -5.33 -0.38 -23.32
CA PRO A 98 -4.85 -1.70 -23.69
C PRO A 98 -4.96 -1.95 -25.20
N LEU A 99 -3.85 -2.33 -25.81
CA LEU A 99 -3.76 -2.71 -27.23
C LEU A 99 -4.17 -4.17 -27.46
N THR A 100 -4.00 -5.02 -26.44
CA THR A 100 -4.34 -6.44 -26.50
C THR A 100 -5.36 -6.81 -25.42
N GLU A 101 -6.06 -7.93 -25.62
CA GLU A 101 -6.88 -8.54 -24.58
C GLU A 101 -5.97 -9.05 -23.44
N GLY A 102 -6.49 -9.04 -22.24
CA GLY A 102 -5.81 -9.52 -21.04
C GLY A 102 -5.95 -8.57 -19.85
N SER A 103 -5.38 -8.98 -18.74
CA SER A 103 -5.36 -8.17 -17.51
C SER A 103 -4.20 -7.19 -17.53
N ILE A 104 -4.45 -5.95 -17.14
CA ILE A 104 -3.41 -4.92 -17.12
C ILE A 104 -2.51 -5.15 -15.89
N ASN A 105 -1.21 -4.96 -16.07
CA ASN A 105 -0.25 -5.00 -14.97
C ASN A 105 -0.29 -3.69 -14.18
N PRO A 106 -0.56 -3.70 -12.87
CA PRO A 106 -0.65 -2.48 -12.06
C PRO A 106 0.62 -1.62 -12.08
N LYS A 107 1.79 -2.23 -12.25
CA LYS A 107 3.06 -1.50 -12.31
C LYS A 107 3.21 -0.69 -13.60
N ASP A 108 2.71 -1.22 -14.70
CA ASP A 108 2.74 -0.49 -15.99
C ASP A 108 1.75 0.69 -15.94
N VAL A 109 0.60 0.51 -15.26
CA VAL A 109 -0.34 1.62 -15.00
C VAL A 109 0.34 2.72 -14.17
N LEU A 110 1.13 2.34 -13.15
CA LEU A 110 1.86 3.31 -12.33
C LEU A 110 2.87 4.10 -13.17
N ALA A 111 3.64 3.40 -14.00
CA ALA A 111 4.68 4.04 -14.81
C ALA A 111 4.09 4.99 -15.88
N ILE A 112 2.94 4.62 -16.46
CA ILE A 112 2.36 5.36 -17.60
C ILE A 112 1.38 6.42 -17.12
N LEU A 113 0.42 6.06 -16.27
CA LEU A 113 -0.72 6.92 -15.87
C LEU A 113 -0.56 7.56 -14.49
N GLY A 114 0.45 7.12 -13.71
CA GLY A 114 0.74 7.66 -12.39
C GLY A 114 -0.10 7.06 -11.25
N GLU A 115 0.11 7.60 -10.04
CA GLU A 115 -0.40 7.05 -8.78
C GLU A 115 -1.93 6.99 -8.68
N GLN A 116 -2.61 8.05 -9.10
CA GLN A 116 -4.06 8.12 -8.96
C GLN A 116 -4.77 7.08 -9.83
N ALA A 117 -4.26 6.87 -11.05
CA ALA A 117 -4.79 5.88 -11.97
C ALA A 117 -4.64 4.46 -11.42
N VAL A 118 -3.48 4.13 -10.81
CA VAL A 118 -3.26 2.82 -10.17
C VAL A 118 -4.20 2.60 -9.01
N ARG A 119 -4.44 3.60 -8.17
CA ARG A 119 -5.38 3.50 -7.05
C ARG A 119 -6.79 3.17 -7.55
N ASN A 120 -7.27 3.95 -8.51
CA ASN A 120 -8.58 3.73 -9.10
C ASN A 120 -8.68 2.37 -9.78
N TYR A 121 -7.64 1.98 -10.54
CA TYR A 121 -7.57 0.69 -11.19
C TYR A 121 -7.67 -0.49 -10.19
N LEU A 122 -6.87 -0.48 -9.13
CA LEU A 122 -6.87 -1.53 -8.12
C LEU A 122 -8.23 -1.62 -7.41
N ILE A 123 -8.82 -0.49 -7.02
CA ILE A 123 -10.13 -0.45 -6.36
C ILE A 123 -11.20 -1.02 -7.29
N THR A 124 -11.24 -0.57 -8.54
CA THR A 124 -12.24 -1.00 -9.53
C THR A 124 -12.13 -2.49 -9.83
N GLU A 125 -10.93 -3.01 -10.06
CA GLU A 125 -10.72 -4.42 -10.38
C GLU A 125 -11.03 -5.33 -9.19
N VAL A 126 -10.65 -4.95 -7.97
CA VAL A 126 -10.99 -5.72 -6.75
C VAL A 126 -12.50 -5.71 -6.52
N GLN A 127 -13.14 -4.55 -6.60
CA GLN A 127 -14.59 -4.42 -6.45
C GLN A 127 -15.35 -5.22 -7.51
N LYS A 128 -14.86 -5.25 -8.74
CA LYS A 128 -15.43 -6.07 -9.81
C LYS A 128 -15.46 -7.55 -9.43
N VAL A 129 -14.36 -8.07 -8.88
CA VAL A 129 -14.31 -9.47 -8.42
C VAL A 129 -15.29 -9.72 -7.29
N TYR A 130 -15.36 -8.86 -6.28
CA TYR A 130 -16.31 -9.01 -5.16
C TYR A 130 -17.76 -8.94 -5.62
N ARG A 131 -18.10 -8.01 -6.50
CA ARG A 131 -19.47 -7.90 -7.06
C ARG A 131 -19.88 -9.12 -7.88
N LEU A 132 -18.95 -9.70 -8.64
CA LEU A 132 -19.19 -10.97 -9.37
C LEU A 132 -19.49 -12.13 -8.42
N GLN A 133 -18.98 -12.10 -7.20
CA GLN A 133 -19.26 -13.08 -6.14
C GLN A 133 -20.49 -12.71 -5.29
N GLY A 134 -21.23 -11.65 -5.65
CA GLY A 134 -22.40 -11.19 -4.90
C GLY A 134 -22.09 -10.52 -3.56
N VAL A 135 -20.83 -10.14 -3.35
CA VAL A 135 -20.40 -9.46 -2.12
C VAL A 135 -20.29 -7.96 -2.38
N ASP A 136 -21.01 -7.17 -1.60
CA ASP A 136 -20.91 -5.71 -1.62
C ASP A 136 -19.98 -5.24 -0.48
N THR A 137 -18.89 -4.62 -0.85
CA THR A 137 -17.86 -4.13 0.08
C THR A 137 -17.63 -2.64 -0.17
N ASN A 138 -17.53 -1.85 0.91
CA ASN A 138 -17.25 -0.43 0.78
C ASN A 138 -15.78 -0.21 0.34
N ASP A 139 -15.57 0.71 -0.57
CA ASP A 139 -14.27 1.03 -1.18
C ASP A 139 -13.19 1.38 -0.15
N LYS A 140 -13.57 1.99 0.98
CA LYS A 140 -12.63 2.37 2.04
C LYS A 140 -11.76 1.22 2.56
N HIS A 141 -12.29 -0.02 2.57
CA HIS A 141 -11.54 -1.19 3.02
C HIS A 141 -10.42 -1.56 2.04
N ILE A 142 -10.69 -1.39 0.74
CA ILE A 142 -9.71 -1.62 -0.32
C ILE A 142 -8.72 -0.45 -0.38
N GLU A 143 -9.21 0.79 -0.26
CA GLU A 143 -8.38 2.00 -0.25
C GLU A 143 -7.30 1.98 0.84
N VAL A 144 -7.64 1.49 2.05
CA VAL A 144 -6.66 1.34 3.14
C VAL A 144 -5.53 0.39 2.75
N ILE A 145 -5.86 -0.72 2.08
CA ILE A 145 -4.86 -1.69 1.62
C ILE A 145 -3.98 -1.07 0.53
N VAL A 146 -4.60 -0.45 -0.49
CA VAL A 146 -3.89 0.20 -1.60
C VAL A 146 -2.99 1.33 -1.09
N ARG A 147 -3.45 2.10 -0.10
CA ARG A 147 -2.64 3.13 0.56
C ARG A 147 -1.36 2.54 1.17
N GLN A 148 -1.45 1.37 1.82
CA GLN A 148 -0.27 0.71 2.38
C GLN A 148 0.67 0.15 1.30
N MET A 149 0.14 -0.32 0.18
CA MET A 149 0.94 -0.78 -0.96
C MET A 149 1.76 0.35 -1.61
N MET A 150 1.29 1.60 -1.49
CA MET A 150 1.92 2.80 -2.08
C MET A 150 2.54 3.73 -1.02
N LYS A 151 2.76 3.22 0.19
CA LYS A 151 3.34 3.99 1.29
C LYS A 151 4.79 4.38 1.02
N ASN A 152 5.56 3.45 0.47
CA ASN A 152 6.99 3.60 0.24
C ASN A 152 7.28 4.22 -1.13
N VAL A 153 8.35 4.98 -1.18
CA VAL A 153 8.91 5.59 -2.39
C VAL A 153 10.38 5.24 -2.52
N ARG A 154 10.90 5.24 -3.74
CA ARG A 154 12.32 5.06 -3.99
C ARG A 154 12.97 6.43 -4.17
N VAL A 155 14.08 6.66 -3.48
CA VAL A 155 14.88 7.88 -3.64
C VAL A 155 15.63 7.80 -4.97
N GLU A 156 15.35 8.72 -5.89
CA GLU A 156 16.04 8.85 -7.17
C GLU A 156 17.29 9.75 -6.99
N ASP A 157 17.09 10.93 -6.44
CA ASP A 157 18.14 11.88 -6.09
C ASP A 157 17.93 12.36 -4.65
N ALA A 158 18.97 12.24 -3.83
CA ALA A 158 18.89 12.66 -2.43
C ALA A 158 18.90 14.18 -2.25
N GLY A 159 19.37 14.93 -3.26
CA GLY A 159 19.60 16.35 -3.08
C GLY A 159 20.50 16.63 -1.87
N ASP A 160 20.14 17.64 -1.08
CA ASP A 160 20.85 18.02 0.15
C ASP A 160 20.20 17.42 1.43
N THR A 161 19.48 16.29 1.29
CA THR A 161 18.90 15.54 2.40
C THR A 161 19.84 14.41 2.85
N ASP A 162 19.64 13.90 4.06
CA ASP A 162 20.38 12.74 4.61
C ASP A 162 19.93 11.39 4.02
N LEU A 163 19.07 11.39 3.00
CA LEU A 163 18.56 10.18 2.36
C LEU A 163 19.60 9.57 1.43
N LEU A 164 19.58 8.24 1.30
CA LEU A 164 20.50 7.54 0.39
C LEU A 164 19.81 7.26 -0.95
N PRO A 165 20.42 7.60 -2.10
CA PRO A 165 19.88 7.26 -3.41
C PRO A 165 19.67 5.75 -3.59
N GLY A 166 18.61 5.36 -4.27
CA GLY A 166 18.24 3.96 -4.54
C GLY A 166 17.58 3.24 -3.36
N THR A 167 17.49 3.84 -2.18
CA THR A 167 16.81 3.23 -1.03
C THR A 167 15.30 3.41 -1.09
N MET A 168 14.57 2.47 -0.47
CA MET A 168 13.13 2.61 -0.24
C MET A 168 12.90 3.23 1.13
N VAL A 169 12.15 4.34 1.15
CA VAL A 169 11.86 5.13 2.35
C VAL A 169 10.35 5.40 2.42
N ASP A 170 9.85 5.61 3.63
CA ASP A 170 8.48 6.06 3.81
C ASP A 170 8.27 7.44 3.21
N ARG A 171 7.17 7.63 2.51
CA ARG A 171 6.79 8.93 1.93
C ARG A 171 6.68 10.04 2.99
N ALA A 172 6.31 9.71 4.22
CA ALA A 172 6.22 10.69 5.31
C ALA A 172 7.60 11.23 5.67
N ASP A 173 8.62 10.37 5.74
CA ASP A 173 9.99 10.75 6.07
C ASP A 173 10.61 11.65 4.99
N VAL A 174 10.35 11.32 3.72
CA VAL A 174 10.78 12.17 2.59
C VAL A 174 10.12 13.55 2.66
N ARG A 175 8.82 13.61 2.98
CA ARG A 175 8.12 14.89 3.14
C ARG A 175 8.70 15.71 4.29
N GLU A 176 9.04 15.06 5.39
CA GLU A 176 9.66 15.73 6.53
C GLU A 176 11.06 16.24 6.18
N ALA A 177 11.90 15.42 5.52
CA ALA A 177 13.22 15.83 5.05
C ALA A 177 13.12 17.03 4.09
N ASN A 178 12.25 16.95 3.09
CA ASN A 178 12.04 18.04 2.14
C ASN A 178 11.47 19.31 2.82
N ARG A 179 10.62 19.15 3.85
CA ARG A 179 10.14 20.30 4.64
C ARG A 179 11.25 20.98 5.39
N LYS A 180 12.22 20.23 5.94
CA LYS A 180 13.43 20.78 6.60
C LYS A 180 14.27 21.59 5.61
N ILE A 181 14.50 21.04 4.41
CA ILE A 181 15.20 21.76 3.32
C ILE A 181 14.46 23.04 2.92
N ALA A 182 13.14 22.95 2.71
CA ALA A 182 12.33 24.11 2.36
C ALA A 182 12.38 25.22 3.44
N ALA A 183 12.40 24.85 4.72
CA ALA A 183 12.53 25.80 5.82
C ALA A 183 13.92 26.49 5.81
N ARG A 184 15.01 25.78 5.47
CA ARG A 184 16.36 26.35 5.34
C ARG A 184 16.46 27.30 4.14
N ILE A 185 15.83 26.93 3.01
CA ILE A 185 15.73 27.85 1.83
C ILE A 185 14.97 29.13 2.21
N ALA A 186 13.88 29.01 2.95
CA ALA A 186 13.09 30.17 3.43
C ALA A 186 13.89 31.03 4.44
N ALA A 187 14.86 30.46 5.14
CA ALA A 187 15.78 31.18 6.04
C ALA A 187 16.92 31.90 5.31
N GLY A 188 17.01 31.77 3.97
CA GLY A 188 18.00 32.49 3.15
C GLY A 188 19.21 31.65 2.71
N GLU A 189 19.21 30.32 2.92
CA GLU A 189 20.23 29.44 2.37
C GLU A 189 19.96 29.17 0.88
N GLU A 190 20.87 29.58 0.01
CA GLU A 190 20.75 29.37 -1.43
C GLU A 190 21.45 28.07 -1.87
N GLY A 191 20.96 27.46 -2.97
CA GLY A 191 21.57 26.30 -3.62
C GLY A 191 21.13 24.94 -3.08
N LEU A 192 20.25 24.87 -2.10
CA LEU A 192 19.72 23.61 -1.56
C LEU A 192 18.68 22.98 -2.50
N ARG A 193 18.78 21.67 -2.71
CA ARG A 193 17.85 20.91 -3.53
C ARG A 193 17.08 19.87 -2.68
N PRO A 194 15.77 19.81 -2.81
CA PRO A 194 14.97 18.77 -2.16
C PRO A 194 15.23 17.39 -2.79
N ALA A 195 15.01 16.34 -2.03
CA ALA A 195 15.08 14.98 -2.54
C ALA A 195 13.99 14.72 -3.58
N LYS A 196 14.38 14.07 -4.68
CA LYS A 196 13.48 13.59 -5.74
C LYS A 196 13.22 12.10 -5.54
N VAL A 197 11.94 11.72 -5.62
CA VAL A 197 11.52 10.34 -5.35
C VAL A 197 10.58 9.83 -6.42
N GLU A 198 10.66 8.53 -6.67
CA GLU A 198 9.79 7.80 -7.58
C GLU A 198 8.76 6.98 -6.77
N PRO A 199 7.47 7.04 -7.10
CA PRO A 199 6.46 6.21 -6.45
C PRO A 199 6.67 4.73 -6.80
N VAL A 200 6.54 3.86 -5.80
CA VAL A 200 6.69 2.40 -5.97
C VAL A 200 5.43 1.70 -5.49
N LEU A 201 4.95 0.76 -6.30
CA LEU A 201 3.87 -0.15 -5.91
C LEU A 201 4.45 -1.45 -5.37
N LEU A 202 4.25 -1.70 -4.08
CA LEU A 202 4.65 -2.94 -3.41
C LEU A 202 3.43 -3.87 -3.26
N GLY A 203 3.64 -5.17 -3.42
CA GLY A 203 2.66 -6.16 -2.97
C GLY A 203 2.51 -6.14 -1.45
N ILE A 204 1.36 -6.58 -0.94
CA ILE A 204 1.05 -6.53 0.51
C ILE A 204 2.09 -7.26 1.36
N THR A 205 2.61 -8.40 0.91
CA THR A 205 3.67 -9.14 1.61
C THR A 205 4.94 -8.30 1.71
N LYS A 206 5.40 -7.72 0.60
CA LYS A 206 6.59 -6.86 0.60
C LYS A 206 6.40 -5.58 1.40
N ALA A 207 5.23 -4.95 1.30
CA ALA A 207 4.89 -3.77 2.07
C ALA A 207 4.89 -4.04 3.58
N SER A 208 4.48 -5.25 3.99
CA SER A 208 4.48 -5.66 5.40
C SER A 208 5.87 -5.95 5.95
N LEU A 209 6.79 -6.40 5.12
CA LEU A 209 8.19 -6.60 5.49
C LEU A 209 9.01 -5.30 5.45
N ALA A 210 8.59 -4.34 4.64
CA ALA A 210 9.23 -3.02 4.48
C ALA A 210 8.75 -2.00 5.54
N THR A 211 8.41 -2.45 6.74
CA THR A 211 8.03 -1.58 7.87
C THR A 211 9.26 -1.15 8.67
N GLU A 212 9.17 -0.02 9.36
CA GLU A 212 10.24 0.45 10.25
C GLU A 212 10.45 -0.48 11.43
N SER A 213 9.36 -1.05 11.98
CA SER A 213 9.41 -2.00 13.08
C SER A 213 9.92 -3.36 12.61
N PHE A 214 11.15 -3.69 12.97
CA PHE A 214 11.71 -5.00 12.68
C PHE A 214 11.06 -6.11 13.51
N LEU A 215 10.53 -5.82 14.69
CA LEU A 215 9.77 -6.77 15.51
C LEU A 215 8.47 -7.18 14.82
N SER A 216 7.75 -6.22 14.28
CA SER A 216 6.54 -6.48 13.51
C SER A 216 6.82 -7.31 12.26
N ALA A 217 7.85 -6.96 11.49
CA ALA A 217 8.25 -7.70 10.30
C ALA A 217 8.70 -9.14 10.62
N ALA A 218 9.53 -9.33 11.65
CA ALA A 218 10.04 -10.64 12.09
C ALA A 218 8.92 -11.57 12.54
N SER A 219 7.85 -11.04 13.14
CA SER A 219 6.72 -11.85 13.57
C SER A 219 5.76 -12.24 12.43
N PHE A 220 5.94 -11.70 11.24
CA PHE A 220 5.12 -12.02 10.07
C PHE A 220 5.74 -13.14 9.24
N GLN A 221 6.89 -12.92 8.64
CA GLN A 221 7.61 -13.88 7.80
C GLN A 221 9.12 -13.63 7.84
N GLU A 222 9.90 -14.59 7.40
CA GLU A 222 11.37 -14.51 7.27
C GLU A 222 12.07 -14.03 8.56
N THR A 223 11.63 -14.52 9.72
CA THR A 223 12.09 -14.11 11.04
C THR A 223 13.61 -14.01 11.16
N THR A 224 14.32 -15.06 10.75
CA THR A 224 15.79 -15.10 10.83
C THR A 224 16.45 -14.01 9.99
N ARG A 225 15.99 -13.82 8.77
CA ARG A 225 16.53 -12.80 7.85
C ARG A 225 16.32 -11.41 8.40
N VAL A 226 15.08 -11.10 8.84
CA VAL A 226 14.73 -9.78 9.37
C VAL A 226 15.52 -9.46 10.64
N LEU A 227 15.64 -10.40 11.57
CA LEU A 227 16.42 -10.20 12.80
C LEU A 227 17.92 -10.07 12.53
N THR A 228 18.46 -10.86 11.62
CA THR A 228 19.87 -10.77 11.22
C THR A 228 20.16 -9.39 10.59
N GLU A 229 19.31 -8.95 9.68
CA GLU A 229 19.45 -7.63 9.04
C GLU A 229 19.32 -6.48 10.05
N ALA A 230 18.38 -6.60 10.99
CA ALA A 230 18.22 -5.62 12.05
C ALA A 230 19.43 -5.55 12.98
N ALA A 231 20.01 -6.69 13.33
CA ALA A 231 21.21 -6.78 14.16
C ALA A 231 22.44 -6.19 13.45
N ILE A 232 22.66 -6.52 12.16
CA ILE A 232 23.78 -5.97 11.38
C ILE A 232 23.67 -4.46 11.23
N LYS A 233 22.46 -3.94 10.98
CA LYS A 233 22.23 -2.49 10.80
C LYS A 233 22.07 -1.73 12.11
N GLY A 234 22.07 -2.40 13.26
CA GLY A 234 21.84 -1.76 14.57
C GLY A 234 20.49 -1.05 14.66
N LYS A 235 19.45 -1.62 14.05
CA LYS A 235 18.12 -0.98 14.02
C LYS A 235 17.51 -0.86 15.41
N VAL A 236 16.89 0.29 15.69
CA VAL A 236 16.11 0.53 16.89
C VAL A 236 14.63 0.56 16.50
N ASP A 237 13.81 -0.20 17.21
CA ASP A 237 12.35 -0.21 16.98
C ASP A 237 11.69 0.92 17.77
N PRO A 238 10.98 1.84 17.11
CA PRO A 238 10.35 2.99 17.79
C PRO A 238 9.11 2.62 18.61
N LEU A 239 8.62 1.37 18.51
CA LEU A 239 7.44 0.86 19.24
C LEU A 239 6.16 1.70 19.03
N VAL A 240 5.96 2.22 17.84
CA VAL A 240 4.82 3.08 17.49
C VAL A 240 3.56 2.27 17.16
N GLY A 241 3.71 1.07 16.63
CA GLY A 241 2.59 0.22 16.22
C GLY A 241 1.99 -0.59 17.36
N LEU A 242 0.95 -1.33 17.05
CA LEU A 242 0.26 -2.17 18.04
C LEU A 242 1.01 -3.47 18.31
N LYS A 243 1.48 -4.12 17.23
CA LYS A 243 2.01 -5.47 17.25
C LYS A 243 3.32 -5.59 18.04
N GLU A 244 4.26 -4.71 17.82
CA GLU A 244 5.53 -4.66 18.52
C GLU A 244 5.34 -4.44 20.02
N ASN A 245 4.40 -3.60 20.43
CA ASN A 245 4.08 -3.39 21.84
C ASN A 245 3.47 -4.64 22.48
N VAL A 246 2.58 -5.34 21.77
CA VAL A 246 2.00 -6.61 22.24
C VAL A 246 3.07 -7.69 22.40
N ILE A 247 4.00 -7.81 21.45
CA ILE A 247 5.10 -8.79 21.51
C ILE A 247 5.97 -8.57 22.77
N ILE A 248 6.28 -7.31 23.10
CA ILE A 248 7.11 -6.97 24.27
C ILE A 248 6.31 -7.01 25.58
N GLY A 249 4.98 -7.09 25.51
CA GLY A 249 4.10 -7.05 26.69
C GLY A 249 3.86 -5.64 27.24
N LYS A 250 4.04 -4.60 26.43
CA LYS A 250 3.70 -3.22 26.77
C LYS A 250 2.26 -2.89 26.38
N LEU A 251 1.70 -1.87 27.01
CA LEU A 251 0.40 -1.33 26.58
C LEU A 251 0.50 -0.80 25.16
N ILE A 252 -0.50 -1.11 24.34
CA ILE A 252 -0.59 -0.59 22.98
C ILE A 252 -0.76 0.94 23.02
N PRO A 253 -0.25 1.70 22.01
CA PRO A 253 -0.37 3.15 21.97
C PRO A 253 -1.79 3.60 21.54
N ALA A 254 -2.80 3.03 22.18
CA ALA A 254 -4.22 3.31 21.99
C ALA A 254 -4.97 3.13 23.32
N GLY A 255 -6.09 3.83 23.48
CA GLY A 255 -6.87 3.77 24.73
C GLY A 255 -6.03 4.19 25.95
N THR A 256 -6.01 3.38 26.98
CA THR A 256 -5.27 3.64 28.23
C THR A 256 -3.75 3.63 28.08
N GLY A 257 -3.22 3.10 26.97
CA GLY A 257 -1.79 3.12 26.66
C GLY A 257 -1.29 4.41 25.96
N MET A 258 -2.16 5.34 25.68
CA MET A 258 -1.78 6.64 25.09
C MET A 258 -1.01 7.48 26.08
N ASN A 259 -0.06 8.28 25.59
CA ASN A 259 0.79 9.14 26.42
C ASN A 259 -0.02 10.14 27.26
N CYS A 260 -1.19 10.59 26.79
CA CYS A 260 -2.07 11.47 27.53
C CYS A 260 -2.57 10.87 28.85
N TYR A 261 -2.66 9.53 28.96
CA TYR A 261 -3.08 8.85 30.19
C TYR A 261 -1.92 8.43 31.08
N ARG A 262 -0.67 8.47 30.63
CA ARG A 262 0.49 8.08 31.42
C ARG A 262 0.83 9.09 32.54
N ASN A 263 0.51 10.36 32.33
CA ASN A 263 0.79 11.47 33.25
C ASN A 263 -0.43 11.89 34.03
N VAL A 264 -1.48 11.05 34.09
CA VAL A 264 -2.69 11.34 34.89
C VAL A 264 -2.50 10.75 36.27
N HIS A 265 -2.43 11.61 37.24
CA HIS A 265 -2.49 11.22 38.67
C HIS A 265 -3.95 11.20 39.11
N VAL A 266 -4.43 10.02 39.48
CA VAL A 266 -5.77 9.90 40.10
C VAL A 266 -5.69 10.36 41.54
N VAL A 267 -6.26 11.52 41.80
CA VAL A 267 -6.45 11.99 43.18
C VAL A 267 -7.80 11.46 43.64
N PRO A 268 -7.87 10.59 44.64
CA PRO A 268 -9.15 10.17 45.19
C PRO A 268 -9.88 11.42 45.72
N THR A 269 -11.05 11.68 45.14
CA THR A 269 -11.95 12.70 45.67
C THR A 269 -12.43 12.16 47.01
N GLN A 270 -11.83 12.65 48.11
CA GLN A 270 -12.40 12.39 49.44
C GLN A 270 -13.85 12.90 49.40
N PRO A 271 -14.83 12.09 49.78
CA PRO A 271 -16.16 12.60 49.98
C PRO A 271 -16.02 13.70 51.02
N GLN A 272 -16.17 14.97 50.59
CA GLN A 272 -16.20 16.08 51.49
C GLN A 272 -17.26 15.77 52.55
N GLY A 273 -16.80 15.64 53.75
CA GLY A 273 -17.47 15.23 54.95
C GLY A 273 -18.93 15.56 55.06
N THR A 274 -19.74 14.57 54.90
CA THR A 274 -21.14 14.63 55.30
C THR A 274 -21.51 13.47 56.22
N MET A 275 -20.69 12.43 56.32
CA MET A 275 -20.95 11.33 57.23
C MET A 275 -20.07 11.31 58.47
N ALA A 276 -18.84 11.75 58.41
CA ALA A 276 -17.96 11.81 59.58
C ALA A 276 -18.34 12.98 60.51
N ALA A 277 -18.63 14.15 59.93
CA ALA A 277 -19.12 15.30 60.70
C ALA A 277 -20.49 15.05 61.35
N ALA A 278 -21.38 14.35 60.64
CA ALA A 278 -22.69 13.98 61.20
C ALA A 278 -22.61 12.90 62.29
N LEU A 279 -21.55 12.07 62.27
CA LEU A 279 -21.30 11.08 63.31
C LEU A 279 -20.62 11.70 64.53
N GLU A 280 -19.74 12.70 64.41
CA GLU A 280 -19.12 13.44 65.46
C GLU A 280 -20.13 14.36 66.17
N ASP A 281 -21.00 15.05 65.45
CA ASP A 281 -22.09 15.82 66.00
C ASP A 281 -23.12 14.93 66.74
N ALA A 282 -23.41 13.75 66.24
CA ALA A 282 -24.32 12.80 66.87
C ALA A 282 -23.74 12.14 68.16
N LEU A 283 -22.41 12.12 68.30
CA LEU A 283 -21.73 11.59 69.49
C LEU A 283 -21.47 12.66 70.55
N SER A 284 -21.41 13.93 70.16
CA SER A 284 -21.24 15.06 71.13
C SER A 284 -22.53 15.43 71.79
N ASP A 285 -23.68 15.12 71.24
CA ASP A 285 -25.00 15.38 71.87
C ASP A 285 -25.45 14.30 72.89
N ARG A 286 -24.55 13.35 73.23
CA ARG A 286 -24.82 12.27 74.20
C ARG A 286 -23.91 12.29 75.44
N SER A 287 -23.23 13.39 75.72
CA SER A 287 -22.44 13.55 76.95
C SER A 287 -23.02 14.61 77.92
#